data_a71a89668319a3c50dd0a59094ae12e1
#
_entry.id   a71a89668319a3c50dd0a59094ae12e1
#
_cell.length_a   1.000
_cell.length_b   1.000
_cell.length_c   1.000
_cell.angle_alpha   90.00
_cell.angle_beta   90.00
_cell.angle_gamma   90.00
#
_symmetry.space_group_name_H-M   'P 1'
#
loop_
_entity.id
_entity.type
_entity.pdbx_description
1 polymer ?
#
loop_
_entity_poly.entity_id
_entity_poly.type
_entity_poly.pdbx_seq_one_letter_code
_entity_poly.pdbx_strand_id
1 'polypeptide(L)'
;MRNRLYASRYIELNDPMEGQYYYNKGELNKSVRRKISSDKGDLRLCSLSRKKDNELMWSHYADGHHGIVIGLTVDRGKFDVRPIQYTGLHYLTGGQIEQDTPREILSHKLEVWSYEEEERVFVADKFYVDIQVREVITGRAMSNQDFGFIRELIDKINPSINLIKADTFM
;
A
#
# COMPACT_ATOMS: atom_id res chain seq x y z
N MET A 1 -20.32 4.50 -10.87
CA MET A 1 -18.95 4.87 -10.47
C MET A 1 -18.09 3.60 -10.38
N ARG A 2 -16.80 3.62 -10.75
CA ARG A 2 -15.94 2.45 -10.61
C ARG A 2 -15.12 2.60 -9.34
N ASN A 3 -15.29 1.69 -8.38
CA ASN A 3 -14.48 1.66 -7.16
C ASN A 3 -13.13 1.01 -7.47
N ARG A 4 -12.08 1.83 -7.56
CA ARG A 4 -10.73 1.36 -7.89
C ARG A 4 -9.68 2.28 -7.28
N LEU A 5 -8.52 1.71 -6.94
CA LEU A 5 -7.33 2.44 -6.53
C LEU A 5 -6.35 2.51 -7.70
N TYR A 6 -5.64 3.62 -7.78
CA TYR A 6 -4.49 3.75 -8.69
C TYR A 6 -3.30 2.97 -8.12
N ALA A 7 -2.65 2.19 -8.96
CA ALA A 7 -1.45 1.46 -8.61
C ALA A 7 -0.21 2.25 -9.09
N SER A 8 0.60 2.68 -8.14
CA SER A 8 1.81 3.48 -8.35
C SER A 8 3.00 2.62 -8.75
N ARG A 9 4.03 3.24 -9.32
CA ARG A 9 5.35 2.62 -9.39
C ARG A 9 6.02 2.67 -8.02
N TYR A 10 6.91 1.70 -7.73
CA TYR A 10 7.63 1.68 -6.46
C TYR A 10 8.48 2.95 -6.23
N ILE A 11 9.01 3.57 -7.30
CA ILE A 11 9.79 4.81 -7.22
C ILE A 11 8.96 6.05 -6.84
N GLU A 12 7.64 5.95 -6.85
CA GLU A 12 6.70 7.01 -6.47
C GLU A 12 6.27 6.89 -5.00
N LEU A 13 6.76 5.86 -4.28
CA LEU A 13 6.48 5.65 -2.87
C LEU A 13 7.38 6.56 -2.00
N ASN A 14 6.96 6.75 -0.76
CA ASN A 14 7.60 7.68 0.18
C ASN A 14 8.89 7.17 0.84
N ASP A 15 9.13 5.85 0.85
CA ASP A 15 10.34 5.28 1.43
C ASP A 15 11.51 5.35 0.42
N PRO A 16 12.60 6.11 0.69
CA PRO A 16 13.74 6.20 -0.22
C PRO A 16 14.51 4.88 -0.40
N MET A 17 14.30 3.92 0.52
CA MET A 17 14.89 2.58 0.43
C MET A 17 14.03 1.59 -0.36
N GLU A 18 12.88 2.04 -0.88
CA GLU A 18 11.93 1.21 -1.62
C GLU A 18 12.58 0.53 -2.83
N GLY A 19 12.41 -0.80 -2.89
CA GLY A 19 12.96 -1.61 -3.97
C GLY A 19 14.49 -1.78 -3.96
N GLN A 20 15.18 -1.33 -2.91
CA GLN A 20 16.60 -1.66 -2.71
C GLN A 20 16.76 -3.11 -2.24
N TYR A 21 17.93 -3.69 -2.51
CA TYR A 21 18.25 -5.06 -2.11
C TYR A 21 19.76 -5.23 -1.94
N TYR A 22 20.17 -6.22 -1.15
CA TYR A 22 21.57 -6.60 -0.96
C TYR A 22 21.94 -7.79 -1.85
N TYR A 23 23.20 -7.84 -2.23
CA TYR A 23 23.82 -8.98 -2.91
C TYR A 23 25.35 -8.95 -2.70
N ASN A 24 26.02 -10.10 -2.75
CA ASN A 24 27.48 -10.13 -2.69
C ASN A 24 28.10 -9.61 -3.99
N LYS A 25 29.23 -8.89 -3.83
CA LYS A 25 30.00 -8.39 -4.98
C LYS A 25 30.45 -9.60 -5.85
N GLY A 26 30.11 -9.55 -7.12
CA GLY A 26 30.44 -10.61 -8.10
C GLY A 26 29.34 -11.65 -8.32
N GLU A 27 28.35 -11.77 -7.45
CA GLU A 27 27.23 -12.72 -7.65
C GLU A 27 26.24 -12.27 -8.72
N LEU A 28 26.02 -10.96 -8.84
CA LEU A 28 25.11 -10.39 -9.84
C LEU A 28 25.88 -9.57 -10.88
N ASN A 29 25.89 -10.04 -12.11
CA ASN A 29 26.45 -9.28 -13.21
C ASN A 29 25.54 -8.09 -13.60
N LYS A 30 26.07 -7.17 -14.43
CA LYS A 30 25.38 -5.94 -14.81
C LYS A 30 24.07 -6.20 -15.58
N SER A 31 24.01 -7.24 -16.40
CA SER A 31 22.81 -7.56 -17.20
C SER A 31 21.68 -8.04 -16.30
N VAL A 32 21.97 -8.89 -15.34
CA VAL A 32 21.01 -9.38 -14.34
C VAL A 32 20.44 -8.24 -13.50
N ARG A 33 21.30 -7.35 -12.99
CA ARG A 33 20.86 -6.17 -12.22
C ARG A 33 19.97 -5.24 -13.03
N ARG A 34 20.28 -5.05 -14.32
CA ARG A 34 19.45 -4.26 -15.24
C ARG A 34 18.09 -4.91 -15.46
N LYS A 35 18.07 -6.25 -15.62
CA LYS A 35 16.80 -6.99 -15.75
C LYS A 35 15.93 -6.84 -14.51
N ILE A 36 16.46 -7.06 -13.30
CA ILE A 36 15.74 -6.86 -12.04
C ILE A 36 15.17 -5.43 -11.95
N SER A 37 15.97 -4.42 -12.31
CA SER A 37 15.52 -3.02 -12.29
C SER A 37 14.39 -2.76 -13.28
N SER A 38 14.48 -3.32 -14.50
CA SER A 38 13.41 -3.24 -15.51
C SER A 38 12.14 -3.90 -15.03
N ASP A 39 12.25 -5.16 -14.58
CA ASP A 39 11.11 -5.98 -14.15
C ASP A 39 10.38 -5.32 -12.94
N LYS A 40 11.14 -4.71 -12.00
CA LYS A 40 10.53 -3.89 -10.93
C LYS A 40 9.83 -2.64 -11.45
N GLY A 41 10.45 -1.98 -12.44
CA GLY A 41 9.90 -0.77 -13.05
C GLY A 41 8.57 -1.00 -13.78
N ASP A 42 8.36 -2.21 -14.28
CA ASP A 42 7.13 -2.63 -14.97
C ASP A 42 5.99 -2.98 -14.01
N LEU A 43 6.33 -3.30 -12.76
CA LEU A 43 5.33 -3.55 -11.72
C LEU A 43 4.71 -2.26 -11.20
N ARG A 44 3.43 -2.35 -10.89
CA ARG A 44 2.70 -1.34 -10.14
C ARG A 44 2.11 -1.96 -8.89
N LEU A 45 1.91 -1.14 -7.88
CA LEU A 45 1.41 -1.62 -6.61
C LEU A 45 0.52 -0.60 -5.90
N CYS A 46 -0.37 -1.13 -5.06
CA CYS A 46 -1.09 -0.34 -4.06
C CYS A 46 -0.65 -0.81 -2.67
N SER A 47 -0.23 0.12 -1.84
CA SER A 47 0.06 -0.10 -0.43
C SER A 47 -1.21 0.07 0.40
N LEU A 48 -1.52 -0.91 1.23
CA LEU A 48 -2.69 -0.93 2.09
C LEU A 48 -2.23 -1.28 3.51
N SER A 49 -2.77 -0.62 4.53
CA SER A 49 -2.55 -1.01 5.92
C SER A 49 -3.60 -2.03 6.36
N ARG A 50 -3.21 -2.97 7.22
CA ARG A 50 -4.12 -3.91 7.86
C ARG A 50 -4.78 -3.35 9.11
N LYS A 51 -4.32 -2.18 9.58
CA LYS A 51 -4.83 -1.52 10.78
C LYS A 51 -5.43 -0.16 10.49
N LYS A 52 -6.53 0.12 11.16
CA LYS A 52 -7.26 1.38 11.06
C LYS A 52 -7.06 2.30 12.26
N ASP A 53 -6.50 1.79 13.34
CA ASP A 53 -6.38 2.42 14.67
C ASP A 53 -4.95 2.81 15.05
N ASN A 54 -4.04 2.90 14.07
CA ASN A 54 -2.64 3.24 14.29
C ASN A 54 -2.43 4.77 14.25
N GLU A 55 -2.05 5.37 15.37
CA GLU A 55 -1.82 6.82 15.51
C GLU A 55 -0.75 7.37 14.55
N LEU A 56 0.33 6.60 14.28
CA LEU A 56 1.36 7.04 13.33
C LEU A 56 0.82 7.08 11.90
N MET A 57 -0.02 6.11 11.53
CA MET A 57 -0.67 6.09 10.22
C MET A 57 -1.64 7.27 10.06
N TRP A 58 -2.42 7.59 11.09
CA TRP A 58 -3.29 8.76 11.09
C TRP A 58 -2.50 10.07 10.99
N SER A 59 -1.37 10.14 11.67
CA SER A 59 -0.51 11.31 11.64
C SER A 59 0.13 11.52 10.24
N HIS A 60 0.66 10.47 9.64
CA HIS A 60 1.44 10.56 8.40
C HIS A 60 0.56 10.60 7.14
N TYR A 61 -0.57 9.86 7.13
CA TYR A 61 -1.33 9.60 5.91
C TYR A 61 -2.76 10.16 5.93
N ALA A 62 -3.22 10.67 7.07
CA ALA A 62 -4.56 11.23 7.23
C ALA A 62 -4.52 12.66 7.82
N ASP A 63 -3.54 13.45 7.41
CA ASP A 63 -3.39 14.87 7.76
C ASP A 63 -3.54 15.13 9.26
N GLY A 64 -2.80 14.38 10.10
CA GLY A 64 -2.85 14.53 11.55
C GLY A 64 -4.26 14.41 12.13
N HIS A 65 -5.02 13.41 11.68
CA HIS A 65 -6.42 13.15 12.05
C HIS A 65 -7.47 14.13 11.49
N HIS A 66 -7.13 15.02 10.55
CA HIS A 66 -8.12 15.84 9.84
C HIS A 66 -8.70 15.09 8.62
N GLY A 67 -7.97 14.11 8.09
CA GLY A 67 -8.36 13.33 6.93
C GLY A 67 -9.30 12.17 7.23
N ILE A 68 -9.29 11.19 6.32
CA ILE A 68 -10.12 9.97 6.38
C ILE A 68 -9.26 8.72 6.20
N VAL A 69 -9.77 7.60 6.71
CA VAL A 69 -9.31 6.25 6.37
C VAL A 69 -10.44 5.53 5.66
N ILE A 70 -10.11 4.84 4.58
CA ILE A 70 -11.08 4.08 3.78
C ILE A 70 -10.84 2.58 4.02
N GLY A 71 -11.79 1.93 4.67
CA GLY A 71 -11.82 0.48 4.81
C GLY A 71 -12.37 -0.18 3.55
N LEU A 72 -11.60 -1.09 2.97
CA LEU A 72 -11.92 -1.72 1.70
C LEU A 72 -11.58 -3.21 1.69
N THR A 73 -12.11 -3.92 0.70
CA THR A 73 -11.72 -5.29 0.39
C THR A 73 -11.18 -5.40 -1.03
N VAL A 74 -10.14 -6.24 -1.18
CA VAL A 74 -9.52 -6.62 -2.46
C VAL A 74 -9.79 -8.10 -2.72
N ASP A 75 -10.11 -8.45 -3.94
CA ASP A 75 -10.28 -9.85 -4.35
C ASP A 75 -8.91 -10.53 -4.51
N ARG A 76 -8.52 -11.34 -3.52
CA ARG A 76 -7.26 -12.09 -3.50
C ARG A 76 -7.21 -13.23 -4.54
N GLY A 77 -8.34 -13.64 -5.09
CA GLY A 77 -8.37 -14.58 -6.22
C GLY A 77 -8.03 -13.92 -7.56
N LYS A 78 -8.16 -12.58 -7.63
CA LYS A 78 -7.94 -11.79 -8.83
C LYS A 78 -6.62 -11.03 -8.82
N PHE A 79 -6.10 -10.68 -7.63
CA PHE A 79 -4.91 -9.88 -7.44
C PHE A 79 -3.89 -10.60 -6.56
N ASP A 80 -2.61 -10.42 -6.88
CA ASP A 80 -1.50 -10.85 -6.04
C ASP A 80 -1.34 -9.89 -4.85
N VAL A 81 -1.71 -10.34 -3.66
CA VAL A 81 -1.68 -9.55 -2.42
C VAL A 81 -0.69 -10.18 -1.44
N ARG A 82 0.35 -9.44 -1.09
CA ARG A 82 1.45 -9.90 -0.23
C ARG A 82 1.63 -9.03 1.00
N PRO A 83 1.80 -9.63 2.18
CA PRO A 83 2.22 -8.89 3.36
C PRO A 83 3.68 -8.42 3.20
N ILE A 84 4.01 -7.27 3.76
CA ILE A 84 5.38 -6.78 3.83
C ILE A 84 6.14 -7.50 4.94
N GLN A 85 7.38 -7.88 4.62
CA GLN A 85 8.34 -8.46 5.57
C GLN A 85 9.26 -7.34 6.09
N TYR A 86 9.17 -7.06 7.39
CA TYR A 86 9.95 -6.01 8.05
C TYR A 86 11.26 -6.54 8.63
N THR A 87 11.98 -7.32 7.83
CA THR A 87 13.26 -7.96 8.18
C THR A 87 14.49 -7.23 7.62
N GLY A 88 14.28 -6.03 7.10
CA GLY A 88 15.28 -5.30 6.33
C GLY A 88 15.16 -5.52 4.84
N LEU A 89 16.15 -5.07 4.09
CA LEU A 89 16.17 -5.21 2.64
C LEU A 89 16.39 -6.66 2.23
N HIS A 90 15.74 -7.06 1.14
CA HIS A 90 15.87 -8.40 0.59
C HIS A 90 17.33 -8.72 0.19
N TYR A 91 17.79 -9.92 0.51
CA TYR A 91 19.12 -10.38 0.15
C TYR A 91 19.07 -11.36 -1.02
N LEU A 92 19.70 -11.02 -2.14
CA LEU A 92 19.75 -11.85 -3.34
C LEU A 92 21.05 -12.65 -3.41
N THR A 93 20.91 -13.95 -3.62
CA THR A 93 22.02 -14.83 -4.01
C THR A 93 21.97 -15.11 -5.51
N GLY A 94 23.12 -15.22 -6.15
CA GLY A 94 23.22 -15.31 -7.62
C GLY A 94 22.49 -16.48 -8.29
N GLY A 95 22.18 -17.54 -7.52
CA GLY A 95 21.43 -18.71 -8.01
C GLY A 95 19.91 -18.67 -7.84
N GLN A 96 19.37 -17.59 -7.25
CA GLN A 96 17.97 -17.50 -6.84
C GLN A 96 17.17 -16.43 -7.60
N ILE A 97 17.60 -16.04 -8.81
CA ILE A 97 16.89 -15.04 -9.58
C ILE A 97 15.80 -15.69 -10.40
N GLU A 98 14.57 -15.53 -9.94
CA GLU A 98 13.36 -16.07 -10.53
C GLU A 98 12.48 -14.95 -11.10
N GLN A 99 11.41 -15.36 -11.79
CA GLN A 99 10.41 -14.40 -12.31
C GLN A 99 9.74 -13.59 -11.20
N ASP A 100 9.67 -14.14 -9.98
CA ASP A 100 9.04 -13.52 -8.83
C ASP A 100 9.96 -12.60 -8.01
N THR A 101 11.26 -12.65 -8.25
CA THR A 101 12.27 -11.83 -7.54
C THR A 101 11.92 -10.34 -7.43
N PRO A 102 11.37 -9.67 -8.46
CA PRO A 102 10.97 -8.27 -8.33
C PRO A 102 9.90 -8.02 -7.26
N ARG A 103 8.92 -8.94 -7.13
CA ARG A 103 7.88 -8.86 -6.10
C ARG A 103 8.42 -9.16 -4.71
N GLU A 104 9.32 -10.12 -4.60
CA GLU A 104 10.01 -10.42 -3.34
C GLU A 104 10.79 -9.21 -2.84
N ILE A 105 11.61 -8.58 -3.70
CA ILE A 105 12.31 -7.34 -3.33
C ILE A 105 11.32 -6.27 -2.86
N LEU A 106 10.24 -6.07 -3.60
CA LEU A 106 9.22 -5.07 -3.29
C LEU A 106 8.28 -5.50 -2.15
N SER A 107 8.49 -6.64 -1.53
CA SER A 107 7.77 -7.11 -0.33
C SER A 107 8.62 -7.04 0.94
N HIS A 108 9.77 -6.35 0.89
CA HIS A 108 10.65 -6.14 2.04
C HIS A 108 10.77 -4.65 2.36
N LYS A 109 10.75 -4.33 3.65
CA LYS A 109 10.99 -2.99 4.20
C LYS A 109 11.88 -3.03 5.43
N LEU A 110 12.45 -1.89 5.78
CA LEU A 110 13.15 -1.72 7.05
C LEU A 110 12.18 -1.86 8.21
N GLU A 111 12.64 -2.42 9.33
CA GLU A 111 11.83 -2.67 10.54
C GLU A 111 11.17 -1.39 11.09
N VAL A 112 11.79 -0.25 10.90
CA VAL A 112 11.26 1.06 11.34
C VAL A 112 9.87 1.37 10.76
N TRP A 113 9.48 0.76 9.65
CA TRP A 113 8.17 0.90 9.01
C TRP A 113 7.14 -0.15 9.46
N SER A 114 7.49 -1.04 10.40
CA SER A 114 6.61 -2.16 10.82
C SER A 114 5.25 -1.72 11.37
N TYR A 115 5.16 -0.49 11.88
CA TYR A 115 3.90 0.09 12.35
C TYR A 115 2.84 0.23 11.25
N GLU A 116 3.22 0.25 9.96
CA GLU A 116 2.28 0.35 8.85
C GLU A 116 1.45 -0.92 8.66
N GLU A 117 1.96 -2.09 9.11
CA GLU A 117 1.38 -3.42 8.86
C GLU A 117 0.86 -3.56 7.42
N GLU A 118 1.75 -3.24 6.49
CA GLU A 118 1.42 -3.07 5.07
C GLU A 118 1.18 -4.40 4.37
N GLU A 119 0.18 -4.40 3.50
CA GLU A 119 0.01 -5.38 2.43
C GLU A 119 0.09 -4.67 1.08
N ARG A 120 0.75 -5.29 0.11
CA ARG A 120 0.85 -4.78 -1.26
C ARG A 120 0.03 -5.59 -2.22
N VAL A 121 -0.75 -4.89 -3.03
CA VAL A 121 -1.46 -5.45 -4.17
C VAL A 121 -0.65 -5.19 -5.42
N PHE A 122 -0.08 -6.24 -6.01
CA PHE A 122 0.70 -6.13 -7.24
C PHE A 122 -0.18 -6.26 -8.47
N VAL A 123 0.09 -5.44 -9.47
CA VAL A 123 -0.51 -5.53 -10.80
C VAL A 123 0.56 -5.39 -11.87
N ALA A 124 0.42 -6.20 -12.93
CA ALA A 124 1.17 -6.05 -14.17
C ALA A 124 0.19 -5.53 -15.24
N ASP A 125 0.66 -4.74 -16.17
CA ASP A 125 -0.09 -4.25 -17.33
C ASP A 125 -1.40 -3.50 -17.01
N LYS A 126 -1.60 -3.08 -15.75
CA LYS A 126 -2.77 -2.35 -15.28
C LYS A 126 -2.37 -1.16 -14.41
N PHE A 127 -3.23 -0.15 -14.39
CA PHE A 127 -3.04 1.06 -13.58
C PHE A 127 -3.96 1.08 -12.35
N TYR A 128 -4.85 0.10 -12.20
CA TYR A 128 -5.88 0.14 -11.19
C TYR A 128 -6.16 -1.23 -10.59
N VAL A 129 -6.45 -1.20 -9.29
CA VAL A 129 -6.97 -2.33 -8.52
C VAL A 129 -8.45 -2.09 -8.26
N ASP A 130 -9.31 -3.01 -8.70
CA ASP A 130 -10.72 -2.97 -8.36
C ASP A 130 -10.91 -3.31 -6.87
N ILE A 131 -11.72 -2.52 -6.17
CA ILE A 131 -11.94 -2.64 -4.74
C ILE A 131 -13.43 -2.59 -4.41
N GLN A 132 -13.78 -2.99 -3.19
CA GLN A 132 -15.07 -2.71 -2.59
C GLN A 132 -14.87 -1.87 -1.34
N VAL A 133 -15.36 -0.62 -1.36
CA VAL A 133 -15.36 0.24 -0.17
C VAL A 133 -16.40 -0.28 0.81
N ARG A 134 -16.01 -0.48 2.07
CA ARG A 134 -16.83 -1.00 3.16
C ARG A 134 -17.17 0.06 4.19
N GLU A 135 -16.18 0.83 4.56
CA GLU A 135 -16.33 1.88 5.57
C GLU A 135 -15.48 3.09 5.22
N VAL A 136 -15.88 4.24 5.71
CA VAL A 136 -15.10 5.47 5.75
C VAL A 136 -15.03 5.91 7.20
N ILE A 137 -13.82 6.12 7.70
CA ILE A 137 -13.58 6.55 9.07
C ILE A 137 -13.01 7.96 8.99
N THR A 138 -13.65 8.91 9.66
CA THR A 138 -13.17 10.28 9.73
C THR A 138 -12.27 10.46 10.95
N GLY A 139 -11.20 11.23 10.80
CA GLY A 139 -10.29 11.51 11.90
C GLY A 139 -10.95 12.34 13.03
N ARG A 140 -10.42 12.19 14.25
CA ARG A 140 -10.94 12.87 15.44
C ARG A 140 -10.82 14.40 15.37
N ALA A 141 -9.86 14.94 14.60
CA ALA A 141 -9.66 16.38 14.41
C ALA A 141 -10.46 16.96 13.23
N MET A 142 -11.24 16.13 12.52
CA MET A 142 -12.08 16.58 11.41
C MET A 142 -13.17 17.56 11.89
N SER A 143 -13.36 18.67 11.18
CA SER A 143 -14.41 19.63 11.46
C SER A 143 -15.80 19.03 11.27
N ASN A 144 -16.82 19.55 11.98
CA ASN A 144 -18.20 19.12 11.78
C ASN A 144 -18.71 19.46 10.37
N GLN A 145 -18.20 20.51 9.75
CA GLN A 145 -18.53 20.90 8.39
C GLN A 145 -18.03 19.86 7.39
N ASP A 146 -16.75 19.45 7.49
CA ASP A 146 -16.15 18.44 6.62
C ASP A 146 -16.82 17.08 6.84
N PHE A 147 -17.09 16.71 8.09
CA PHE A 147 -17.85 15.49 8.39
C PHE A 147 -19.24 15.49 7.72
N GLY A 148 -19.96 16.62 7.78
CA GLY A 148 -21.25 16.78 7.10
C GLY A 148 -21.11 16.60 5.59
N PHE A 149 -20.10 17.20 4.99
CA PHE A 149 -19.82 17.05 3.55
C PHE A 149 -19.49 15.59 3.15
N ILE A 150 -18.65 14.90 3.93
CA ILE A 150 -18.33 13.48 3.69
C ILE A 150 -19.58 12.61 3.76
N ARG A 151 -20.48 12.87 4.75
CA ARG A 151 -21.76 12.15 4.88
C ARG A 151 -22.61 12.32 3.63
N GLU A 152 -22.85 13.57 3.19
CA GLU A 152 -23.63 13.84 1.99
C GLU A 152 -23.02 13.19 0.74
N LEU A 153 -21.70 13.17 0.63
CA LEU A 153 -21.00 12.53 -0.48
C LEU A 153 -21.23 11.02 -0.48
N ILE A 154 -21.12 10.37 0.68
CA ILE A 154 -21.34 8.93 0.84
C ILE A 154 -22.79 8.58 0.49
N ASP A 155 -23.77 9.33 1.00
CA ASP A 155 -25.19 9.11 0.73
C ASP A 155 -25.52 9.18 -0.77
N LYS A 156 -24.83 10.06 -1.51
CA LYS A 156 -25.00 10.20 -2.96
C LYS A 156 -24.27 9.11 -3.77
N ILE A 157 -23.13 8.63 -3.30
CA ILE A 157 -22.31 7.64 -4.02
C ILE A 157 -22.80 6.22 -3.75
N ASN A 158 -22.88 5.86 -2.49
CA ASN A 158 -23.33 4.56 -2.02
C ASN A 158 -23.70 4.60 -0.53
N PRO A 159 -24.97 4.71 -0.17
CA PRO A 159 -25.42 4.81 1.22
C PRO A 159 -25.19 3.53 2.06
N SER A 160 -24.74 2.44 1.42
CA SER A 160 -24.37 1.22 2.15
C SER A 160 -22.96 1.27 2.77
N ILE A 161 -22.17 2.31 2.46
CA ILE A 161 -20.85 2.51 3.06
C ILE A 161 -21.03 2.97 4.50
N ASN A 162 -20.40 2.27 5.43
CA ASN A 162 -20.46 2.64 6.84
C ASN A 162 -19.60 3.87 7.11
N LEU A 163 -20.18 4.96 7.60
CA LEU A 163 -19.45 6.16 8.02
C LEU A 163 -19.28 6.15 9.53
N ILE A 164 -18.02 6.23 9.98
CA ILE A 164 -17.64 6.13 11.39
C ILE A 164 -16.82 7.37 11.76
N LYS A 165 -17.06 7.93 12.95
CA LYS A 165 -16.22 8.97 13.54
C LYS A 165 -15.16 8.33 14.44
N ALA A 166 -13.88 8.74 14.33
CA ALA A 166 -12.77 8.08 15.06
C ALA A 166 -12.89 8.14 16.60
N ASP A 167 -13.64 9.09 17.15
CA ASP A 167 -13.89 9.19 18.60
C ASP A 167 -14.57 7.96 19.22
N THR A 168 -15.02 7.03 18.38
CA THR A 168 -15.71 5.80 18.83
C THR A 168 -14.76 4.59 19.00
N PHE A 169 -13.44 4.78 18.85
CA PHE A 169 -12.45 3.68 18.89
C PHE A 169 -11.61 3.59 20.19
N MET A 170 -11.87 4.43 21.18
CA MET A 170 -11.25 4.32 22.51
C MET A 170 -12.12 3.53 23.48
#